data_9162af8f296e22cb408223fa62b68bcc
#
_entry.id   9162af8f296e22cb408223fa62b68bcc
#
_cell.length_a   1.000
_cell.length_b   1.000
_cell.length_c   1.000
_cell.angle_alpha   90.00
_cell.angle_beta   90.00
_cell.angle_gamma   90.00
#
_symmetry.space_group_name_H-M   'P 1'
#
loop_
_entity.id
_entity.type
_entity.pdbx_description
1 polymer ?
#
loop_
_entity_poly.entity_id
_entity_poly.type
_entity_poly.pdbx_seq_one_letter_code
_entity_poly.pdbx_strand_id
1 'polypeptide(L)'
;QDPVAYRKQGEVWLEGDHLCEACLQRGIEVGLAVVAESAWLGEHGVAAGGDAQAVRLSALARQAEKVVVVPEALWKTFTGLESPARIGFVLTRPAADAAESALRAGVPTVVLDRVQDAGNVGSILRSASAMGVAQVVALKGTAGLWSPKVLRAGMGAHFALHLVEQVVPEALSELKVPLVATSSH
;
A
#
# COMPACT_ATOMS: atom_id res chain seq x y z
N GLN A 1 -10.16 -10.97 -8.62
CA GLN A 1 -9.25 -10.96 -7.44
C GLN A 1 -10.03 -10.45 -6.23
N ASP A 2 -9.97 -11.18 -5.12
CA ASP A 2 -10.56 -10.74 -3.86
C ASP A 2 -9.78 -9.51 -3.34
N PRO A 3 -10.41 -8.32 -3.24
CA PRO A 3 -9.72 -7.09 -2.85
C PRO A 3 -9.22 -7.10 -1.40
N VAL A 4 -9.62 -8.08 -0.61
CA VAL A 4 -9.21 -8.22 0.79
C VAL A 4 -8.43 -9.52 1.07
N ALA A 5 -7.95 -10.19 0.02
CA ALA A 5 -7.14 -11.42 0.15
C ALA A 5 -5.92 -11.23 1.05
N TYR A 6 -5.33 -10.04 1.07
CA TYR A 6 -4.20 -9.68 1.93
C TYR A 6 -4.46 -9.92 3.43
N ARG A 7 -5.72 -9.85 3.88
CA ARG A 7 -6.07 -10.11 5.28
C ARG A 7 -5.82 -11.55 5.70
N LYS A 8 -5.94 -12.49 4.75
CA LYS A 8 -5.70 -13.92 4.98
C LYS A 8 -4.26 -14.32 4.66
N GLN A 9 -3.70 -13.73 3.61
CA GLN A 9 -2.38 -14.09 3.10
C GLN A 9 -1.24 -13.43 3.87
N GLY A 10 -1.51 -12.31 4.55
CA GLY A 10 -0.48 -11.52 5.21
C GLY A 10 0.44 -10.78 4.24
N GLU A 11 0.11 -10.79 2.94
CA GLU A 11 0.92 -10.18 1.90
C GLU A 11 0.13 -9.10 1.15
N VAL A 12 0.82 -8.02 0.81
CA VAL A 12 0.27 -6.88 0.07
C VAL A 12 1.05 -6.70 -1.22
N TRP A 13 0.34 -6.60 -2.34
CA TRP A 13 0.91 -6.31 -3.64
C TRP A 13 0.93 -4.80 -3.91
N LEU A 14 2.12 -4.24 -4.03
CA LEU A 14 2.35 -2.86 -4.45
C LEU A 14 2.68 -2.86 -5.93
N GLU A 15 1.79 -2.35 -6.77
CA GLU A 15 2.01 -2.28 -8.20
C GLU A 15 2.40 -0.88 -8.64
N GLY A 16 3.54 -0.77 -9.30
CA GLY A 16 4.02 0.47 -9.90
C GLY A 16 5.21 1.08 -9.20
N ASP A 17 6.01 1.78 -9.97
CA ASP A 17 7.26 2.42 -9.54
C ASP A 17 7.05 3.45 -8.42
N HIS A 18 6.00 4.27 -8.51
CA HIS A 18 5.71 5.28 -7.49
C HIS A 18 5.39 4.67 -6.12
N LEU A 19 4.60 3.58 -6.06
CA LEU A 19 4.31 2.92 -4.79
C LEU A 19 5.54 2.20 -4.24
N CYS A 20 6.31 1.54 -5.10
CA CYS A 20 7.56 0.88 -4.72
C CYS A 20 8.57 1.89 -4.17
N GLU A 21 8.73 3.03 -4.84
CA GLU A 21 9.63 4.11 -4.40
C GLU A 21 9.18 4.71 -3.06
N ALA A 22 7.87 5.01 -2.91
CA ALA A 22 7.33 5.54 -1.65
C ALA A 22 7.54 4.58 -0.47
N CYS A 23 7.44 3.27 -0.71
CA CYS A 23 7.73 2.24 0.28
C CYS A 23 9.20 2.31 0.74
N LEU A 24 10.14 2.33 -0.21
CA LEU A 24 11.58 2.39 0.09
C LEU A 24 11.99 3.70 0.77
N GLN A 25 11.42 4.84 0.37
CA GLN A 25 11.69 6.14 0.99
C GLN A 25 11.30 6.19 2.48
N ARG A 26 10.41 5.30 2.91
CA ARG A 26 10.02 5.13 4.31
C ARG A 26 10.85 4.07 5.06
N GLY A 27 11.89 3.53 4.42
CA GLY A 27 12.77 2.54 5.03
C GLY A 27 12.11 1.18 5.26
N ILE A 28 11.04 0.88 4.52
CA ILE A 28 10.36 -0.41 4.63
C ILE A 28 11.19 -1.46 3.88
N GLU A 29 11.52 -2.53 4.58
CA GLU A 29 12.21 -3.67 4.00
C GLU A 29 11.28 -4.45 3.06
N VAL A 30 11.78 -4.79 1.89
CA VAL A 30 11.02 -5.48 0.85
C VAL A 30 11.62 -6.86 0.63
N GLY A 31 10.87 -7.90 0.98
CA GLY A 31 11.32 -9.28 0.81
C GLY A 31 11.35 -9.72 -0.67
N LEU A 32 10.41 -9.24 -1.48
CA LEU A 32 10.29 -9.69 -2.86
C LEU A 32 9.91 -8.54 -3.81
N ALA A 33 10.72 -8.36 -4.85
CA ALA A 33 10.39 -7.58 -6.04
C ALA A 33 10.05 -8.51 -7.21
N VAL A 34 9.00 -8.21 -7.93
CA VAL A 34 8.65 -8.84 -9.19
C VAL A 34 8.81 -7.81 -10.28
N VAL A 35 9.51 -8.14 -11.34
CA VAL A 35 9.82 -7.22 -12.44
C VAL A 35 9.60 -7.91 -13.78
N ALA A 36 9.02 -7.19 -14.74
CA ALA A 36 8.87 -7.69 -16.09
C ALA A 36 10.25 -7.79 -16.80
N GLU A 37 10.45 -8.81 -17.63
CA GLU A 37 11.73 -9.04 -18.32
C GLU A 37 12.20 -7.83 -19.12
N SER A 38 11.28 -7.06 -19.73
CA SER A 38 11.62 -5.83 -20.47
C SER A 38 12.15 -4.70 -19.58
N ALA A 39 11.96 -4.79 -18.27
CA ALA A 39 12.43 -3.80 -17.30
C ALA A 39 13.63 -4.28 -16.48
N TRP A 40 14.11 -5.50 -16.70
CA TRP A 40 15.25 -6.06 -15.97
C TRP A 40 16.54 -6.03 -16.77
N LEU A 41 17.56 -5.35 -16.27
CA LEU A 41 18.87 -5.21 -16.91
C LEU A 41 19.94 -6.19 -16.39
N GLY A 42 19.51 -7.29 -15.74
CA GLY A 42 20.43 -8.28 -15.16
C GLY A 42 21.11 -7.79 -13.88
N GLU A 43 21.90 -8.66 -13.25
CA GLU A 43 22.59 -8.36 -11.99
C GLU A 43 23.73 -7.33 -12.14
N HIS A 44 24.32 -7.23 -13.33
CA HIS A 44 25.50 -6.39 -13.59
C HIS A 44 25.21 -5.10 -14.37
N GLY A 45 24.02 -4.80 -14.57
CA GLY A 45 23.12 -3.67 -14.93
C GLY A 45 23.54 -2.62 -15.76
N VAL A 46 24.12 -2.30 -16.67
CA VAL A 46 23.91 -1.25 -17.69
C VAL A 46 24.23 -1.83 -19.07
N ALA A 47 23.23 -2.36 -19.76
CA ALA A 47 23.37 -2.53 -21.20
C ALA A 47 23.49 -1.13 -21.81
N ALA A 48 24.58 -0.85 -22.51
CA ALA A 48 24.75 0.34 -23.32
C ALA A 48 23.53 0.46 -24.25
N GLY A 49 22.63 1.44 -24.00
CA GLY A 49 21.41 1.65 -24.78
C GLY A 49 20.10 1.25 -24.09
N GLY A 50 20.08 0.93 -22.79
CA GLY A 50 18.86 0.63 -22.05
C GLY A 50 17.96 1.86 -21.89
N ASP A 51 16.62 1.64 -22.02
CA ASP A 51 15.62 2.62 -21.68
C ASP A 51 15.85 3.14 -20.24
N ALA A 52 15.89 4.45 -20.04
CA ALA A 52 16.10 5.08 -18.73
C ALA A 52 15.12 4.57 -17.67
N GLN A 53 13.91 4.20 -18.09
CA GLN A 53 12.91 3.62 -17.19
C GLN A 53 13.34 2.21 -16.75
N ALA A 54 13.88 1.37 -17.64
CA ALA A 54 14.37 0.04 -17.27
C ALA A 54 15.56 0.12 -16.28
N VAL A 55 16.44 1.10 -16.44
CA VAL A 55 17.54 1.38 -15.48
C VAL A 55 16.95 1.69 -14.10
N ARG A 56 15.97 2.61 -14.02
CA ARG A 56 15.31 3.01 -12.76
C ARG A 56 14.59 1.83 -12.11
N LEU A 57 13.80 1.07 -12.87
CA LEU A 57 13.05 -0.06 -12.34
C LEU A 57 13.96 -1.18 -11.83
N SER A 58 15.04 -1.48 -12.56
CA SER A 58 16.05 -2.44 -12.10
C SER A 58 16.72 -1.99 -10.81
N ALA A 59 17.03 -0.69 -10.68
CA ALA A 59 17.62 -0.14 -9.46
C ALA A 59 16.67 -0.25 -8.25
N LEU A 60 15.38 0.00 -8.46
CA LEU A 60 14.35 -0.20 -7.43
C LEU A 60 14.25 -1.68 -7.03
N ALA A 61 14.16 -2.58 -8.00
CA ALA A 61 14.02 -4.01 -7.74
C ALA A 61 15.19 -4.59 -6.93
N ARG A 62 16.41 -4.11 -7.16
CA ARG A 62 17.61 -4.57 -6.44
C ARG A 62 17.63 -4.20 -4.95
N GLN A 63 16.75 -3.35 -4.50
CA GLN A 63 16.63 -3.02 -3.07
C GLN A 63 15.80 -4.05 -2.29
N ALA A 64 15.12 -4.96 -2.98
CA ALA A 64 14.46 -6.09 -2.33
C ALA A 64 15.45 -7.23 -2.06
N GLU A 65 15.18 -8.03 -1.04
CA GLU A 65 16.01 -9.21 -0.72
C GLU A 65 16.04 -10.23 -1.86
N LYS A 66 14.92 -10.36 -2.57
CA LYS A 66 14.77 -11.28 -3.70
C LYS A 66 14.12 -10.58 -4.88
N VAL A 67 14.64 -10.86 -6.08
CA VAL A 67 14.05 -10.37 -7.33
C VAL A 67 13.58 -11.57 -8.16
N VAL A 68 12.35 -11.49 -8.64
CA VAL A 68 11.78 -12.44 -9.59
C VAL A 68 11.50 -11.72 -10.90
N VAL A 69 12.12 -12.18 -11.97
CA VAL A 69 11.90 -11.68 -13.33
C VAL A 69 10.85 -12.55 -14.00
N VAL A 70 9.84 -11.94 -14.57
CA VAL A 70 8.74 -12.66 -15.24
C VAL A 70 8.59 -12.24 -16.70
N PRO A 71 8.25 -13.17 -17.59
CA PRO A 71 7.94 -12.85 -18.99
C PRO A 71 6.75 -11.87 -19.09
N GLU A 72 6.78 -11.03 -20.13
CA GLU A 72 5.70 -10.05 -20.39
C GLU A 72 4.32 -10.69 -20.50
N ALA A 73 4.23 -11.88 -21.07
CA ALA A 73 2.98 -12.60 -21.18
C ALA A 73 2.39 -12.95 -19.80
N LEU A 74 3.25 -13.33 -18.85
CA LEU A 74 2.84 -13.65 -17.49
C LEU A 74 2.51 -12.37 -16.72
N TRP A 75 3.30 -11.29 -16.88
CA TRP A 75 3.05 -10.01 -16.24
C TRP A 75 1.62 -9.52 -16.48
N LYS A 76 1.15 -9.59 -17.71
CA LYS A 76 -0.20 -9.17 -18.11
C LYS A 76 -1.33 -9.94 -17.43
N THR A 77 -1.07 -11.12 -16.88
CA THR A 77 -2.11 -11.93 -16.24
C THR A 77 -2.47 -11.49 -14.82
N PHE A 78 -1.55 -10.84 -14.13
CA PHE A 78 -1.77 -10.43 -12.73
C PHE A 78 -1.74 -8.93 -12.49
N THR A 79 -1.34 -8.13 -13.48
CA THR A 79 -1.46 -6.66 -13.40
C THR A 79 -2.92 -6.22 -13.39
N GLY A 80 -3.23 -5.22 -12.57
CA GLY A 80 -4.55 -4.60 -12.51
C GLY A 80 -4.64 -3.27 -13.27
N LEU A 81 -3.59 -2.90 -14.04
CA LEU A 81 -3.50 -1.62 -14.75
C LEU A 81 -3.74 -1.81 -16.25
N GLU A 82 -4.44 -0.85 -16.87
CA GLU A 82 -4.58 -0.77 -18.33
C GLU A 82 -3.23 -0.52 -19.01
N SER A 83 -2.40 0.33 -18.38
CA SER A 83 -0.99 0.49 -18.75
C SER A 83 -0.15 -0.15 -17.65
N PRO A 84 0.32 -1.39 -17.85
CA PRO A 84 0.98 -2.15 -16.80
C PRO A 84 2.28 -1.48 -16.37
N ALA A 85 2.38 -1.20 -15.09
CA ALA A 85 3.68 -0.97 -14.47
C ALA A 85 4.53 -2.23 -14.66
N ARG A 86 5.82 -2.08 -14.89
CA ARG A 86 6.71 -3.23 -15.12
C ARG A 86 7.45 -3.68 -13.87
N ILE A 87 6.99 -3.23 -12.70
CA ILE A 87 7.52 -3.56 -11.37
C ILE A 87 6.41 -3.63 -10.33
N GLY A 88 6.57 -4.49 -9.35
CA GLY A 88 5.78 -4.50 -8.13
C GLY A 88 6.54 -5.14 -7.00
N PHE A 89 6.15 -4.79 -5.77
CA PHE A 89 6.69 -5.36 -4.54
C PHE A 89 5.64 -6.20 -3.82
N VAL A 90 6.08 -7.29 -3.22
CA VAL A 90 5.30 -8.04 -2.25
C VAL A 90 5.81 -7.66 -0.87
N LEU A 91 4.96 -7.00 -0.10
CA LEU A 91 5.22 -6.70 1.30
C LEU A 91 4.58 -7.78 2.15
N THR A 92 5.37 -8.38 3.02
CA THR A 92 4.83 -9.17 4.11
C THR A 92 4.32 -8.18 5.16
N ARG A 93 3.01 -8.12 5.35
CA ARG A 93 2.48 -7.52 6.56
C ARG A 93 2.72 -8.53 7.68
N PRO A 94 3.37 -8.17 8.78
CA PRO A 94 3.29 -8.98 9.97
C PRO A 94 1.81 -9.30 10.19
N ALA A 95 1.48 -10.57 10.37
CA ALA A 95 0.15 -10.97 10.83
C ALA A 95 -0.12 -10.05 12.01
N ALA A 96 -1.15 -9.20 11.90
CA ALA A 96 -1.38 -8.06 12.75
C ALA A 96 -0.91 -8.34 14.18
N ASP A 97 0.33 -7.98 14.49
CA ASP A 97 0.81 -8.00 15.85
C ASP A 97 -0.20 -7.18 16.62
N ALA A 98 -0.61 -7.68 17.78
CA ALA A 98 -1.62 -7.01 18.60
C ALA A 98 -1.31 -5.52 18.79
N ALA A 99 -0.03 -5.14 18.72
CA ALA A 99 0.44 -3.76 18.77
C ALA A 99 0.17 -2.96 17.49
N GLU A 100 0.28 -3.56 16.29
CA GLU A 100 -0.04 -2.88 15.03
C GLU A 100 -1.54 -2.75 14.78
N SER A 101 -2.33 -3.65 15.37
CA SER A 101 -3.79 -3.62 15.32
C SER A 101 -4.41 -2.78 16.44
N ALA A 102 -3.62 -2.34 17.43
CA ALA A 102 -4.10 -1.58 18.56
C ALA A 102 -4.38 -0.12 18.18
N LEU A 103 -5.48 0.42 18.70
CA LEU A 103 -5.78 1.84 18.61
C LEU A 103 -4.79 2.63 19.47
N ARG A 104 -4.24 3.69 18.90
CA ARG A 104 -3.38 4.63 19.62
C ARG A 104 -4.24 5.69 20.28
N ALA A 105 -4.21 5.75 21.60
CA ALA A 105 -4.93 6.77 22.38
C ALA A 105 -4.24 8.13 22.31
N GLY A 106 -5.03 9.21 22.34
CA GLY A 106 -4.51 10.57 22.47
C GLY A 106 -3.85 11.13 21.20
N VAL A 107 -4.01 10.51 20.04
CA VAL A 107 -3.43 10.99 18.78
C VAL A 107 -4.50 11.46 17.79
N PRO A 108 -4.19 12.44 16.91
CA PRO A 108 -5.09 12.83 15.83
C PRO A 108 -5.44 11.64 14.97
N THR A 109 -6.73 11.35 14.85
CA THR A 109 -7.25 10.15 14.20
C THR A 109 -8.38 10.51 13.25
N VAL A 110 -8.36 9.93 12.06
CA VAL A 110 -9.50 9.93 11.13
C VAL A 110 -10.20 8.58 11.25
N VAL A 111 -11.52 8.60 11.43
CA VAL A 111 -12.35 7.39 11.47
C VAL A 111 -13.17 7.31 10.18
N LEU A 112 -13.07 6.18 9.49
CA LEU A 112 -13.84 5.87 8.29
C LEU A 112 -15.01 4.95 8.66
N ASP A 113 -16.22 5.49 8.67
CA ASP A 113 -17.43 4.71 8.93
C ASP A 113 -18.05 4.25 7.61
N ARG A 114 -17.81 2.98 7.28
CA ARG A 114 -18.38 2.28 6.10
C ARG A 114 -18.18 3.00 4.75
N VAL A 115 -17.06 3.67 4.58
CA VAL A 115 -16.67 4.27 3.29
C VAL A 115 -16.30 3.14 2.33
N GLN A 116 -17.15 2.86 1.34
CA GLN A 116 -17.00 1.70 0.44
C GLN A 116 -16.24 2.02 -0.85
N ASP A 117 -16.23 3.28 -1.28
CA ASP A 117 -15.50 3.67 -2.48
C ASP A 117 -13.99 3.73 -2.20
N ALA A 118 -13.23 2.93 -2.93
CA ALA A 118 -11.78 2.82 -2.76
C ALA A 118 -11.03 4.11 -3.12
N GLY A 119 -11.55 4.87 -4.09
CA GLY A 119 -10.99 6.17 -4.47
C GLY A 119 -11.12 7.18 -3.34
N ASN A 120 -12.30 7.24 -2.73
CA ASN A 120 -12.56 8.12 -1.58
C ASN A 120 -11.67 7.74 -0.39
N VAL A 121 -11.58 6.43 -0.06
CA VAL A 121 -10.68 5.97 1.01
C VAL A 121 -9.25 6.42 0.73
N GLY A 122 -8.73 6.16 -0.48
CA GLY A 122 -7.36 6.56 -0.82
C GLY A 122 -7.14 8.08 -0.77
N SER A 123 -8.10 8.88 -1.23
CA SER A 123 -8.06 10.34 -1.15
C SER A 123 -8.03 10.84 0.30
N ILE A 124 -8.83 10.22 1.17
CA ILE A 124 -8.83 10.54 2.61
C ILE A 124 -7.48 10.20 3.24
N LEU A 125 -6.90 9.03 2.93
CA LEU A 125 -5.56 8.66 3.42
C LEU A 125 -4.51 9.69 2.99
N ARG A 126 -4.53 10.15 1.73
CA ARG A 126 -3.61 11.19 1.25
C ARG A 126 -3.77 12.49 2.02
N SER A 127 -5.00 12.95 2.19
CA SER A 127 -5.30 14.19 2.93
C SER A 127 -4.88 14.07 4.39
N ALA A 128 -5.22 12.96 5.05
CA ALA A 128 -4.84 12.69 6.43
C ALA A 128 -3.31 12.72 6.61
N SER A 129 -2.58 12.03 5.74
CA SER A 129 -1.12 12.03 5.76
C SER A 129 -0.53 13.44 5.55
N ALA A 130 -1.05 14.21 4.58
CA ALA A 130 -0.58 15.55 4.29
C ALA A 130 -0.86 16.54 5.45
N MET A 131 -1.93 16.32 6.20
CA MET A 131 -2.31 17.15 7.35
C MET A 131 -1.65 16.71 8.67
N GLY A 132 -0.77 15.72 8.65
CA GLY A 132 -0.07 15.25 9.84
C GLY A 132 -0.92 14.41 10.79
N VAL A 133 -2.02 13.83 10.29
CA VAL A 133 -2.79 12.83 11.06
C VAL A 133 -1.92 11.62 11.34
N ALA A 134 -1.95 11.12 12.57
CA ALA A 134 -1.11 10.00 12.98
C ALA A 134 -1.75 8.63 12.69
N GLN A 135 -3.08 8.57 12.69
CA GLN A 135 -3.82 7.31 12.65
C GLN A 135 -5.08 7.41 11.79
N VAL A 136 -5.35 6.35 11.02
CA VAL A 136 -6.64 6.17 10.35
C VAL A 136 -7.25 4.84 10.79
N VAL A 137 -8.49 4.90 11.25
CA VAL A 137 -9.26 3.76 11.73
C VAL A 137 -10.41 3.48 10.78
N ALA A 138 -10.45 2.29 10.23
CA ALA A 138 -11.54 1.84 9.37
C ALA A 138 -12.49 0.91 10.13
N LEU A 139 -13.74 1.33 10.30
CA LEU A 139 -14.78 0.50 10.86
C LEU A 139 -15.16 -0.64 9.90
N LYS A 140 -15.74 -1.70 10.46
CA LYS A 140 -16.27 -2.81 9.66
C LYS A 140 -17.22 -2.29 8.58
N GLY A 141 -17.05 -2.81 7.36
CA GLY A 141 -17.80 -2.36 6.18
C GLY A 141 -17.12 -1.27 5.35
N THR A 142 -16.00 -0.73 5.80
CA THR A 142 -15.13 0.14 4.99
C THR A 142 -14.35 -0.70 3.98
N ALA A 143 -14.08 -0.15 2.80
CA ALA A 143 -13.20 -0.77 1.81
C ALA A 143 -11.83 -1.10 2.42
N GLY A 144 -11.25 -2.23 2.01
CA GLY A 144 -9.97 -2.68 2.54
C GLY A 144 -8.85 -1.67 2.30
N LEU A 145 -8.24 -1.16 3.37
CA LEU A 145 -7.23 -0.10 3.27
C LEU A 145 -6.02 -0.50 2.42
N TRP A 146 -5.66 -1.77 2.44
CA TRP A 146 -4.53 -2.32 1.68
C TRP A 146 -4.96 -3.01 0.37
N SER A 147 -6.18 -2.78 -0.08
CA SER A 147 -6.62 -3.27 -1.38
C SER A 147 -5.87 -2.56 -2.51
N PRO A 148 -5.64 -3.22 -3.67
CA PRO A 148 -4.91 -2.61 -4.78
C PRO A 148 -5.47 -1.27 -5.26
N LYS A 149 -6.80 -1.12 -5.22
CA LYS A 149 -7.46 0.14 -5.61
C LYS A 149 -7.20 1.27 -4.61
N VAL A 150 -7.24 0.99 -3.31
CA VAL A 150 -6.96 1.98 -2.27
C VAL A 150 -5.48 2.34 -2.24
N LEU A 151 -4.58 1.37 -2.40
CA LEU A 151 -3.13 1.61 -2.51
C LEU A 151 -2.81 2.59 -3.64
N ARG A 152 -3.37 2.36 -4.82
CA ARG A 152 -3.19 3.27 -5.96
C ARG A 152 -3.72 4.67 -5.67
N ALA A 153 -4.95 4.77 -5.18
CA ALA A 153 -5.56 6.06 -4.84
C ALA A 153 -4.82 6.79 -3.71
N GLY A 154 -4.26 6.05 -2.77
CA GLY A 154 -3.51 6.56 -1.62
C GLY A 154 -2.10 7.05 -1.95
N MET A 155 -1.53 6.67 -3.11
CA MET A 155 -0.23 7.17 -3.60
C MET A 155 0.90 7.10 -2.56
N GLY A 156 0.96 6.03 -1.76
CA GLY A 156 2.00 5.83 -0.74
C GLY A 156 1.70 6.48 0.64
N ALA A 157 0.57 7.15 0.82
CA ALA A 157 0.16 7.69 2.13
C ALA A 157 0.07 6.63 3.23
N HIS A 158 -0.17 5.38 2.84
CA HIS A 158 -0.21 4.22 3.74
C HIS A 158 1.03 4.10 4.63
N PHE A 159 2.20 4.39 4.08
CA PHE A 159 3.48 4.21 4.76
C PHE A 159 3.80 5.31 5.77
N ALA A 160 2.97 6.35 5.84
CA ALA A 160 3.10 7.45 6.80
C ALA A 160 2.08 7.39 7.95
N LEU A 161 1.11 6.48 7.88
CA LEU A 161 -0.03 6.41 8.76
C LEU A 161 -0.04 5.10 9.54
N HIS A 162 -0.49 5.18 10.79
CA HIS A 162 -0.91 3.99 11.52
C HIS A 162 -2.33 3.60 11.07
N LEU A 163 -2.47 2.46 10.43
CA LEU A 163 -3.71 2.01 9.80
C LEU A 163 -4.30 0.84 10.57
N VAL A 164 -5.50 1.02 11.11
CA VAL A 164 -6.24 -0.02 11.84
C VAL A 164 -7.54 -0.32 11.10
N GLU A 165 -7.79 -1.58 10.82
CA GLU A 165 -8.97 -2.05 10.07
C GLU A 165 -9.90 -2.92 10.92
N GLN A 166 -11.14 -3.06 10.43
CA GLN A 166 -12.15 -3.96 10.99
C GLN A 166 -12.54 -3.63 12.43
N VAL A 167 -12.39 -2.38 12.80
CA VAL A 167 -12.72 -1.88 14.14
C VAL A 167 -14.23 -1.85 14.32
N VAL A 168 -14.71 -2.21 15.51
CA VAL A 168 -16.11 -2.06 15.90
C VAL A 168 -16.31 -0.68 16.53
N PRO A 169 -17.50 -0.04 16.38
CA PRO A 169 -17.72 1.31 16.90
C PRO A 169 -17.45 1.46 18.39
N GLU A 170 -17.70 0.43 19.18
CA GLU A 170 -17.53 0.44 20.63
C GLU A 170 -16.05 0.65 21.03
N ALA A 171 -15.13 0.16 20.23
CA ALA A 171 -13.69 0.31 20.47
C ALA A 171 -13.19 1.76 20.29
N LEU A 172 -13.97 2.65 19.65
CA LEU A 172 -13.58 4.05 19.48
C LEU A 172 -13.41 4.79 20.83
N SER A 173 -14.01 4.31 21.90
CA SER A 173 -13.79 4.82 23.26
C SER A 173 -12.33 4.70 23.72
N GLU A 174 -11.56 3.78 23.14
CA GLU A 174 -10.15 3.57 23.44
C GLU A 174 -9.26 4.70 22.89
N LEU A 175 -9.75 5.49 21.93
CA LEU A 175 -9.01 6.62 21.37
C LEU A 175 -8.75 7.73 22.40
N LYS A 176 -9.61 7.87 23.40
CA LYS A 176 -9.51 8.87 24.49
C LYS A 176 -9.33 10.31 23.98
N VAL A 177 -9.98 10.63 22.88
CA VAL A 177 -10.04 11.96 22.27
C VAL A 177 -11.50 12.32 21.97
N PRO A 178 -11.85 13.60 21.90
CA PRO A 178 -13.18 14.02 21.45
C PRO A 178 -13.47 13.51 20.03
N LEU A 179 -14.67 12.96 19.82
CA LEU A 179 -15.13 12.53 18.50
C LEU A 179 -15.99 13.62 17.87
N VAL A 180 -15.64 14.00 16.64
CA VAL A 180 -16.42 14.92 15.81
C VAL A 180 -16.91 14.14 14.59
N ALA A 181 -18.23 14.07 14.43
CA ALA A 181 -18.84 13.43 13.28
C ALA A 181 -19.14 14.48 12.20
N THR A 182 -18.85 14.12 10.95
CA THR A 182 -19.29 14.88 9.78
C THR A 182 -20.29 14.03 8.98
N SER A 183 -21.35 14.65 8.49
CA SER A 183 -22.34 14.02 7.63
C SER A 183 -22.65 14.94 6.47
N SER A 184 -22.86 14.34 5.29
CA SER A 184 -23.42 15.05 4.15
C SER A 184 -24.95 15.02 4.28
N HIS A 185 -25.56 16.10 4.71
CA HIS A 185 -27.00 16.35 4.60
C HIS A 185 -27.26 17.41 3.57
#